data_3caf28668e0cc7aa47b248a32e3a6e43
#
_entry.id   3caf28668e0cc7aa47b248a32e3a6e43
#
_cell.length_a   1.000
_cell.length_b   1.000
_cell.length_c   1.000
_cell.angle_alpha   90.00
_cell.angle_beta   90.00
_cell.angle_gamma   90.00
#
_symmetry.space_group_name_H-M   'P 1'
#
loop_
_entity.id
_entity.type
_entity.pdbx_description
1 polymer ?
#
loop_
_entity_poly.entity_id
_entity_poly.type
_entity_poly.pdbx_seq_one_letter_code
_entity_poly.pdbx_strand_id
1 'polypeptide(L)'
;EAYRHRYTSKRVTLSEYVQKYTAMWGAKDPEEKVALEEEFYNRFKAVDFLVLEEIGKELDTKVVRPILEDLLRYREDNGMVTIFCTNLSPVKVKEIYGASIFSLIKGNSYPVLIDERDRRDEYFEG
;
A
#
# COMPACT_ATOMS: atom_id res chain seq x y z
N GLU A 1 -24.54 9.56 -24.91
CA GLU A 1 -23.36 9.76 -24.26
C GLU A 1 -22.82 8.50 -23.52
N ALA A 2 -21.96 7.83 -24.13
CA ALA A 2 -21.53 6.52 -23.64
C ALA A 2 -20.24 6.56 -22.84
N TYR A 3 -19.82 7.72 -22.45
CA TYR A 3 -18.55 7.87 -21.78
C TYR A 3 -18.62 7.31 -20.37
N ARG A 4 -17.92 6.25 -20.12
CA ARG A 4 -17.83 5.66 -18.79
C ARG A 4 -16.41 5.76 -18.29
N HIS A 5 -16.27 6.31 -17.11
CA HIS A 5 -14.98 6.34 -16.46
C HIS A 5 -14.72 4.97 -15.84
N ARG A 6 -13.61 4.36 -16.24
CA ARG A 6 -13.21 3.07 -15.67
C ARG A 6 -12.13 3.31 -14.63
N TYR A 7 -12.38 2.80 -13.45
CA TYR A 7 -11.42 2.89 -12.37
C TYR A 7 -10.58 1.62 -12.30
N THR A 8 -9.31 1.78 -12.01
CA THR A 8 -8.42 0.66 -11.79
C THR A 8 -8.28 0.43 -10.29
N SER A 9 -8.11 -0.83 -9.91
CA SER A 9 -7.93 -1.18 -8.52
C SER A 9 -6.92 -2.29 -8.38
N LYS A 10 -6.27 -2.35 -7.24
CA LYS A 10 -5.31 -3.40 -6.95
C LYS A 10 -5.29 -3.67 -5.46
N ARG A 11 -5.24 -4.96 -5.13
CA ARG A 11 -5.13 -5.43 -3.76
C ARG A 11 -3.80 -6.15 -3.62
N VAL A 12 -2.99 -5.74 -2.67
CA VAL A 12 -1.65 -6.29 -2.51
C VAL A 12 -1.24 -6.18 -1.05
N THR A 13 -0.47 -7.16 -0.58
CA THR A 13 0.12 -7.02 0.75
C THR A 13 1.30 -6.07 0.69
N LEU A 14 1.58 -5.40 1.78
CA LEU A 14 2.73 -4.51 1.82
C LEU A 14 4.03 -5.26 1.54
N SER A 15 4.16 -6.48 2.07
CA SER A 15 5.34 -7.31 1.80
C SER A 15 5.50 -7.59 0.31
N GLU A 16 4.42 -7.94 -0.36
CA GLU A 16 4.47 -8.21 -1.79
C GLU A 16 4.83 -6.94 -2.58
N TYR A 17 4.26 -5.82 -2.20
CA TYR A 17 4.59 -4.54 -2.83
C TYR A 17 6.09 -4.25 -2.72
N VAL A 18 6.63 -4.39 -1.53
CA VAL A 18 8.05 -4.16 -1.28
C VAL A 18 8.93 -5.13 -2.05
N GLN A 19 8.54 -6.40 -2.10
CA GLN A 19 9.29 -7.42 -2.86
C GLN A 19 9.36 -7.07 -4.34
N LYS A 20 8.25 -6.66 -4.91
CA LYS A 20 8.21 -6.29 -6.33
C LYS A 20 8.99 -5.01 -6.59
N TYR A 21 8.95 -4.07 -5.67
CA TYR A 21 9.72 -2.85 -5.78
C TYR A 21 11.23 -3.13 -5.76
N THR A 22 11.67 -3.92 -4.79
CA THR A 22 13.10 -4.21 -4.65
C THR A 22 13.62 -5.13 -5.77
N ALA A 23 12.75 -5.96 -6.33
CA ALA A 23 13.14 -6.81 -7.46
C ALA A 23 13.58 -5.99 -8.68
N MET A 24 13.06 -4.77 -8.83
CA MET A 24 13.47 -3.90 -9.93
C MET A 24 14.93 -3.47 -9.80
N TRP A 25 15.45 -3.45 -8.58
CA TRP A 25 16.85 -3.07 -8.36
C TRP A 25 17.84 -4.08 -8.94
N GLY A 26 17.38 -5.31 -9.17
CA GLY A 26 18.23 -6.37 -9.72
C GLY A 26 18.30 -6.39 -11.25
N ALA A 27 17.53 -5.55 -11.92
CA ALA A 27 17.54 -5.50 -13.37
C ALA A 27 18.86 -4.93 -13.86
N LYS A 28 19.55 -5.67 -14.73
CA LYS A 28 20.87 -5.27 -15.24
C LYS A 28 20.81 -4.52 -16.55
N ASP A 29 19.79 -4.80 -17.34
CA ASP A 29 19.61 -4.15 -18.62
C ASP A 29 18.77 -2.89 -18.44
N PRO A 30 19.24 -1.72 -18.90
CA PRO A 30 18.46 -0.49 -18.76
C PRO A 30 17.07 -0.56 -19.39
N GLU A 31 16.93 -1.26 -20.51
CA GLU A 31 15.62 -1.39 -21.15
C GLU A 31 14.69 -2.26 -20.32
N GLU A 32 15.21 -3.34 -19.77
CA GLU A 32 14.44 -4.20 -18.87
C GLU A 32 14.02 -3.44 -17.63
N LYS A 33 14.92 -2.65 -17.07
CA LYS A 33 14.63 -1.87 -15.88
C LYS A 33 13.49 -0.88 -16.13
N VAL A 34 13.53 -0.18 -17.23
CA VAL A 34 12.48 0.78 -17.59
C VAL A 34 11.14 0.06 -17.75
N ALA A 35 11.15 -1.09 -18.43
CA ALA A 35 9.92 -1.86 -18.62
C ALA A 35 9.33 -2.34 -17.30
N LEU A 36 10.17 -2.80 -16.38
CA LEU A 36 9.72 -3.25 -15.05
C LEU A 36 9.18 -2.10 -14.22
N GLU A 37 9.84 -0.94 -14.28
CA GLU A 37 9.39 0.24 -13.56
C GLU A 37 8.04 0.72 -14.08
N GLU A 38 7.86 0.71 -15.38
CA GLU A 38 6.61 1.13 -15.99
C GLU A 38 5.48 0.17 -15.64
N GLU A 39 5.72 -1.13 -15.70
CA GLU A 39 4.74 -2.13 -15.32
C GLU A 39 4.37 -2.00 -13.85
N PHE A 40 5.35 -1.85 -12.98
CA PHE A 40 5.12 -1.70 -11.55
C PHE A 40 4.30 -0.44 -11.26
N TYR A 41 4.66 0.66 -11.89
CA TYR A 41 3.96 1.92 -11.73
C TYR A 41 2.49 1.78 -12.11
N ASN A 42 2.22 1.21 -13.27
CA ASN A 42 0.84 1.09 -13.76
C ASN A 42 0.01 0.08 -12.97
N ARG A 43 0.63 -0.99 -12.50
CA ARG A 43 -0.08 -2.04 -11.78
C ARG A 43 -0.34 -1.75 -10.32
N PHE A 44 0.56 -1.07 -9.67
CA PHE A 44 0.51 -0.92 -8.23
C PHE A 44 0.47 0.52 -7.77
N LYS A 45 1.35 1.35 -8.30
CA LYS A 45 1.52 2.69 -7.75
C LYS A 45 0.45 3.67 -8.22
N ALA A 46 0.05 3.57 -9.47
CA ALA A 46 -0.84 4.54 -10.12
C ALA A 46 -2.27 4.06 -10.31
N VAL A 47 -2.66 2.96 -9.66
CA VAL A 47 -4.05 2.52 -9.74
C VAL A 47 -4.94 3.50 -8.96
N ASP A 48 -6.18 3.64 -9.40
CA ASP A 48 -7.10 4.58 -8.75
C ASP A 48 -7.38 4.19 -7.29
N PHE A 49 -7.59 2.91 -7.04
CA PHE A 49 -7.85 2.39 -5.69
C PHE A 49 -6.83 1.33 -5.35
N LEU A 50 -6.07 1.57 -4.31
CA LEU A 50 -5.07 0.61 -3.84
C LEU A 50 -5.42 0.13 -2.44
N VAL A 51 -5.52 -1.18 -2.29
CA VAL A 51 -5.74 -1.81 -0.98
C VAL A 51 -4.42 -2.43 -0.54
N LEU A 52 -3.82 -1.88 0.49
CA LEU A 52 -2.59 -2.41 1.09
C LEU A 52 -2.97 -3.22 2.31
N GLU A 53 -2.66 -4.51 2.26
CA GLU A 53 -3.02 -5.45 3.32
C GLU A 53 -1.82 -5.88 4.15
N GLU A 54 -2.11 -6.39 5.33
CA GLU A 54 -1.13 -6.99 6.22
C GLU A 54 0.01 -6.07 6.61
N ILE A 55 -0.32 -4.80 6.81
CA ILE A 55 0.65 -3.83 7.27
C ILE A 55 1.07 -4.17 8.70
N GLY A 56 2.37 -4.19 8.93
CA GLY A 56 2.93 -4.54 10.23
C GLY A 56 3.56 -5.92 10.26
N LYS A 57 3.47 -6.69 9.18
CA LYS A 57 4.05 -8.04 9.13
C LYS A 57 5.39 -8.10 8.44
N GLU A 58 5.88 -6.98 7.96
CA GLU A 58 7.18 -6.90 7.31
C GLU A 58 8.30 -7.04 8.35
N LEU A 59 9.39 -7.65 7.91
CA LEU A 59 10.51 -7.91 8.81
C LEU A 59 11.52 -6.78 8.89
N ASP A 60 11.73 -6.05 7.79
CA ASP A 60 12.77 -5.02 7.74
C ASP A 60 12.18 -3.64 7.49
N THR A 61 11.91 -2.93 8.56
CA THR A 61 11.31 -1.60 8.47
C THR A 61 12.25 -0.56 7.86
N LYS A 62 13.56 -0.79 7.90
CA LYS A 62 14.51 0.15 7.28
C LYS A 62 14.35 0.20 5.77
N VAL A 63 14.04 -0.94 5.17
CA VAL A 63 13.78 -1.01 3.74
C VAL A 63 12.36 -0.54 3.43
N VAL A 64 11.41 -0.96 4.25
CA VAL A 64 9.99 -0.70 4.02
C VAL A 64 9.64 0.78 4.12
N ARG A 65 10.17 1.48 5.13
CA ARG A 65 9.78 2.87 5.38
C ARG A 65 9.95 3.79 4.17
N PRO A 66 11.12 3.85 3.52
CA PRO A 66 11.26 4.76 2.37
C PRO A 66 10.35 4.38 1.21
N ILE A 67 10.17 3.09 0.98
CA ILE A 67 9.32 2.59 -0.11
C ILE A 67 7.85 2.96 0.14
N LEU A 68 7.40 2.73 1.36
CA LEU A 68 6.04 3.06 1.75
C LEU A 68 5.79 4.57 1.72
N GLU A 69 6.72 5.34 2.23
CA GLU A 69 6.59 6.80 2.22
C GLU A 69 6.51 7.34 0.80
N ASP A 70 7.35 6.85 -0.10
CA ASP A 70 7.32 7.24 -1.50
C ASP A 70 5.96 6.95 -2.13
N LEU A 71 5.44 5.75 -1.89
CA LEU A 71 4.13 5.36 -2.40
C LEU A 71 3.03 6.29 -1.90
N LEU A 72 3.01 6.54 -0.60
CA LEU A 72 1.96 7.34 0.00
C LEU A 72 2.00 8.80 -0.43
N ARG A 73 3.19 9.37 -0.54
CA ARG A 73 3.34 10.73 -1.04
C ARG A 73 2.89 10.87 -2.48
N TYR A 74 3.28 9.91 -3.30
CA TYR A 74 2.88 9.92 -4.70
C TYR A 74 1.35 9.88 -4.83
N ARG A 75 0.73 8.97 -4.09
CA ARG A 75 -0.72 8.80 -4.19
C ARG A 75 -1.47 9.99 -3.58
N GLU A 76 -0.93 10.56 -2.52
CA GLU A 76 -1.49 11.78 -1.94
C GLU A 76 -1.42 12.94 -2.93
N ASP A 77 -0.25 13.15 -3.52
CA ASP A 77 -0.04 14.26 -4.45
C ASP A 77 -0.94 14.17 -5.69
N ASN A 78 -1.34 12.97 -6.04
CA ASN A 78 -2.17 12.72 -7.22
C ASN A 78 -3.64 12.43 -6.88
N GLY A 79 -4.03 12.63 -5.64
CA GLY A 79 -5.42 12.48 -5.23
C GLY A 79 -5.99 11.07 -5.35
N MET A 80 -5.13 10.07 -5.24
CA MET A 80 -5.54 8.67 -5.36
C MET A 80 -5.95 8.09 -4.01
N VAL A 81 -6.91 7.17 -4.03
CA VAL A 81 -7.44 6.55 -2.81
C VAL A 81 -6.61 5.34 -2.41
N THR A 82 -6.16 5.34 -1.16
CA THR A 82 -5.43 4.20 -0.59
C THR A 82 -6.17 3.70 0.65
N ILE A 83 -6.39 2.40 0.70
CA ILE A 83 -7.05 1.75 1.82
C ILE A 83 -6.03 0.87 2.53
N PHE A 84 -5.91 1.05 3.85
CA PHE A 84 -4.96 0.30 4.67
C PHE A 84 -5.69 -0.73 5.50
N CYS A 85 -5.19 -1.97 5.45
CA CYS A 85 -5.70 -3.05 6.30
C CYS A 85 -4.58 -3.49 7.23
N THR A 86 -4.80 -3.38 8.53
CA THR A 86 -3.80 -3.75 9.52
C THR A 86 -4.45 -4.20 10.81
N ASN A 87 -3.77 -5.07 11.53
CA ASN A 87 -4.16 -5.48 12.88
C ASN A 87 -3.54 -4.58 13.95
N LEU A 88 -2.70 -3.64 13.53
CA LEU A 88 -2.01 -2.77 14.47
C LEU A 88 -2.90 -1.61 14.89
N SER A 89 -2.77 -1.20 16.15
CA SER A 89 -3.39 0.02 16.62
C SER A 89 -2.68 1.22 15.97
N PRO A 90 -3.33 2.40 15.92
CA PRO A 90 -2.67 3.59 15.41
C PRO A 90 -1.35 3.90 16.12
N VAL A 91 -1.29 3.69 17.44
CA VAL A 91 -0.06 3.91 18.20
C VAL A 91 1.06 3.00 17.70
N LYS A 92 0.74 1.73 17.44
CA LYS A 92 1.74 0.77 16.94
C LYS A 92 2.20 1.13 15.53
N VAL A 93 1.30 1.55 14.68
CA VAL A 93 1.68 1.99 13.34
C VAL A 93 2.68 3.14 13.42
N LYS A 94 2.42 4.11 14.28
CA LYS A 94 3.32 5.24 14.46
C LYS A 94 4.68 4.80 15.00
N GLU A 95 4.68 3.87 15.96
CA GLU A 95 5.93 3.34 16.52
C GLU A 95 6.78 2.64 15.46
N ILE A 96 6.16 1.82 14.64
CA ILE A 96 6.87 1.00 13.67
C ILE A 96 7.33 1.81 12.45
N TYR A 97 6.44 2.63 11.91
CA TYR A 97 6.70 3.32 10.64
C TYR A 97 7.10 4.78 10.79
N GLY A 98 6.90 5.37 11.95
CA GLY A 98 7.29 6.73 12.23
C GLY A 98 6.18 7.74 12.01
N ALA A 99 6.41 8.95 12.52
CA ALA A 99 5.40 10.00 12.51
C ALA A 99 5.06 10.49 11.10
N SER A 100 6.05 10.53 10.21
CA SER A 100 5.86 10.99 8.85
C SER A 100 4.88 10.10 8.08
N ILE A 101 5.12 8.80 8.12
CA ILE A 101 4.25 7.83 7.46
C ILE A 101 2.88 7.82 8.11
N PHE A 102 2.84 7.88 9.43
CA PHE A 102 1.57 7.91 10.16
C PHE A 102 0.71 9.12 9.75
N SER A 103 1.36 10.26 9.59
CA SER A 103 0.68 11.47 9.15
C SER A 103 0.09 11.31 7.74
N LEU A 104 0.84 10.68 6.84
CA LEU A 104 0.36 10.41 5.48
C LEU A 104 -0.84 9.46 5.50
N ILE A 105 -0.81 8.45 6.35
CA ILE A 105 -1.92 7.53 6.48
C ILE A 105 -3.17 8.25 6.98
N LYS A 106 -3.02 9.09 7.99
CA LYS A 106 -4.16 9.83 8.53
C LYS A 106 -4.74 10.85 7.54
N GLY A 107 -3.86 11.46 6.75
CA GLY A 107 -4.28 12.57 5.90
C GLY A 107 -5.04 12.15 4.66
N ASN A 108 -4.70 11.02 4.06
CA ASN A 108 -5.19 10.68 2.72
C ASN A 108 -5.72 9.28 2.54
N SER A 109 -5.76 8.51 3.59
CA SER A 109 -6.17 7.12 3.48
C SER A 109 -7.39 6.88 4.31
N TYR A 110 -8.11 5.83 3.95
CA TYR A 110 -9.17 5.33 4.80
C TYR A 110 -8.60 4.15 5.57
N PRO A 111 -8.13 4.35 6.79
CA PRO A 111 -7.58 3.24 7.56
C PRO A 111 -8.69 2.28 7.96
N VAL A 112 -8.48 1.01 7.64
CA VAL A 112 -9.40 -0.04 8.03
C VAL A 112 -8.66 -0.95 8.98
N LEU A 113 -9.10 -0.96 10.23
CA LEU A 113 -8.56 -1.85 11.24
C LEU A 113 -9.37 -3.14 11.21
N ILE A 114 -8.70 -4.23 10.87
CA ILE A 114 -9.35 -5.53 10.83
C ILE A 114 -8.77 -6.39 11.94
N ASP A 115 -9.63 -6.74 12.91
CA ASP A 115 -9.30 -7.67 13.97
C ASP A 115 -9.98 -8.99 13.63
N GLU A 116 -9.19 -10.05 13.46
CA GLU A 116 -9.74 -11.36 13.14
C GLU A 116 -10.75 -11.85 14.16
N ARG A 117 -10.56 -11.49 15.41
CA ARG A 117 -11.49 -11.86 16.46
C ARG A 117 -12.84 -11.20 16.26
N ASP A 118 -12.86 -9.92 15.94
CA ASP A 118 -14.08 -9.20 15.66
C ASP A 118 -14.79 -9.75 14.45
N ARG A 119 -14.02 -10.11 13.41
CA ARG A 119 -14.60 -10.70 12.22
C ARG A 119 -15.25 -12.05 12.50
N ARG A 120 -14.63 -12.85 13.36
CA ARG A 120 -15.19 -14.12 13.77
C ARG A 120 -16.50 -13.92 14.51
N ASP A 121 -16.50 -12.97 15.41
CA ASP A 121 -17.67 -12.66 16.20
C ASP A 121 -18.83 -12.22 15.30
N GLU A 122 -18.56 -11.40 14.32
CA GLU A 122 -19.57 -10.99 13.35
C GLU A 122 -20.18 -12.18 12.62
N TYR A 123 -19.34 -13.13 12.21
CA TYR A 123 -19.84 -14.29 11.49
C TYR A 123 -20.65 -15.21 12.36
N PHE A 124 -20.27 -15.37 13.60
CA PHE A 124 -20.93 -16.31 14.48
C PHE A 124 -22.13 -15.72 15.21
N GLU A 125 -22.18 -14.46 15.37
CA GLU A 125 -23.31 -13.80 16.00
C GLU A 125 -24.42 -13.49 15.00
N GLY A 126 -24.05 -13.40 13.76
CA GLY A 126 -24.94 -13.02 12.69
C GLY A 126 -26.00 -13.97 12.39
#